data_d8d95580d1f1f1e632f9d8ca06faac83
#
_entry.id   d8d95580d1f1f1e632f9d8ca06faac83
#
_cell.length_a   1.000
_cell.length_b   1.000
_cell.length_c   1.000
_cell.angle_alpha   90.00
_cell.angle_beta   90.00
_cell.angle_gamma   90.00
#
_symmetry.space_group_name_H-M   'P 1'
#
loop_
_entity.id
_entity.type
_entity.pdbx_description
1 polymer ?
#
loop_
_entity_poly.entity_id
_entity_poly.type
_entity_poly.pdbx_seq_one_letter_code
_entity_poly.pdbx_strand_id
1 'polypeptide(L)'
;WCRRCGCQCTAIGTVIRRLAHEPLGWRPTILQVTIRRYRCSGCGHVWRQDSSRAAEPRAKLSRRGLRWALEAIVVQHLTVARIAEGLDVSWNTANDAVLAEGQRVLINNPQRFDGVTTIGVDEHVWRHTRRGDKYVTVIIDLTGPRTGKGPARLLDMVEGRSKSVFKAWLAERDQAWRDAVEVVAMDGFTGFKTAT
;
A
#
# COMPACT_ATOMS: atom_id res chain seq x y z
N TRP A 1 14.44 24.51 19.55
CA TRP A 1 15.80 24.66 19.04
C TRP A 1 15.81 24.52 17.51
N CYS A 2 16.67 25.30 16.84
CA CYS A 2 16.84 25.27 15.40
C CYS A 2 17.58 24.01 14.94
N ARG A 3 17.03 23.27 13.97
CA ARG A 3 17.66 22.06 13.42
C ARG A 3 18.91 22.35 12.55
N ARG A 4 19.14 23.64 12.18
CA ARG A 4 20.29 24.05 11.38
C ARG A 4 21.49 24.50 12.19
N CYS A 5 21.29 25.26 13.28
CA CYS A 5 22.37 25.90 14.02
C CYS A 5 22.28 25.68 15.54
N GLY A 6 21.28 24.95 16.07
CA GLY A 6 21.11 24.67 17.47
C GLY A 6 20.64 25.85 18.34
N CYS A 7 20.46 27.06 17.76
CA CYS A 7 20.02 28.23 18.54
C CYS A 7 18.54 28.14 18.92
N GLN A 8 18.15 28.94 19.90
CA GLN A 8 16.77 29.05 20.35
C GLN A 8 15.87 29.62 19.24
N CYS A 9 14.62 29.14 19.21
CA CYS A 9 13.62 29.59 18.23
C CYS A 9 12.42 30.21 18.94
N THR A 10 11.83 31.24 18.30
CA THR A 10 10.59 31.87 18.74
C THR A 10 9.43 31.43 17.87
N ALA A 11 8.25 31.25 18.47
CA ALA A 11 7.03 31.01 17.72
C ALA A 11 6.59 32.28 17.00
N ILE A 12 6.32 32.18 15.69
CA ILE A 12 5.92 33.33 14.83
C ILE A 12 4.50 33.20 14.30
N GLY A 13 3.72 32.24 14.82
CA GLY A 13 2.32 32.02 14.42
C GLY A 13 1.99 30.57 14.18
N THR A 14 0.79 30.31 13.67
CA THR A 14 0.25 28.99 13.41
C THR A 14 -0.26 28.88 11.98
N VAL A 15 -0.37 27.64 11.51
CA VAL A 15 -1.05 27.26 10.25
C VAL A 15 -2.03 26.14 10.57
N ILE A 16 -3.24 26.25 10.06
CA ILE A 16 -4.24 25.19 10.17
C ILE A 16 -4.10 24.28 8.96
N ARG A 17 -4.03 22.98 9.22
CA ARG A 17 -4.09 21.92 8.22
C ARG A 17 -5.36 21.12 8.44
N ARG A 18 -6.18 20.99 7.40
CA ARG A 18 -7.39 20.16 7.39
C ARG A 18 -7.08 18.88 6.64
N LEU A 19 -7.44 17.74 7.25
CA LEU A 19 -7.18 16.41 6.72
C LEU A 19 -8.49 15.62 6.75
N ALA A 20 -8.83 14.96 5.65
CA ALA A 20 -9.88 13.95 5.68
C ALA A 20 -9.47 12.84 6.65
N HIS A 21 -10.39 12.50 7.56
CA HIS A 21 -10.13 11.55 8.65
C HIS A 21 -11.06 10.35 8.53
N GLU A 22 -10.76 9.32 9.29
CA GLU A 22 -11.64 8.16 9.46
C GLU A 22 -13.06 8.63 9.79
N PRO A 23 -14.09 8.18 9.04
CA PRO A 23 -15.46 8.57 9.28
C PRO A 23 -15.97 8.17 10.66
N LEU A 24 -16.73 9.00 11.31
CA LEU A 24 -17.40 8.69 12.56
C LEU A 24 -18.86 8.33 12.28
N GLY A 25 -19.23 7.05 12.48
CA GLY A 25 -20.59 6.58 12.22
C GLY A 25 -21.03 6.85 10.77
N TRP A 26 -20.16 6.59 9.78
CA TRP A 26 -20.36 6.84 8.35
C TRP A 26 -20.42 8.32 7.94
N ARG A 27 -20.20 9.25 8.86
CA ARG A 27 -20.16 10.68 8.56
C ARG A 27 -18.73 11.10 8.23
N PRO A 28 -18.50 11.78 7.10
CA PRO A 28 -17.21 12.37 6.78
C PRO A 28 -16.69 13.24 7.93
N THR A 29 -15.45 13.06 8.28
CA THR A 29 -14.84 13.73 9.44
C THR A 29 -13.57 14.44 9.01
N ILE A 30 -13.38 15.68 9.46
CA ILE A 30 -12.18 16.48 9.20
C ILE A 30 -11.37 16.60 10.48
N LEU A 31 -10.11 16.14 10.41
CA LEU A 31 -9.12 16.39 11.45
C LEU A 31 -8.47 17.77 11.19
N GLN A 32 -8.70 18.70 12.09
CA GLN A 32 -8.06 20.02 12.06
C GLN A 32 -6.82 20.02 12.95
N VAL A 33 -5.64 20.21 12.33
CA VAL A 33 -4.35 20.21 13.02
C VAL A 33 -3.79 21.63 13.00
N THR A 34 -3.59 22.22 14.18
CA THR A 34 -2.91 23.51 14.32
C THR A 34 -1.40 23.28 14.45
N ILE A 35 -0.64 23.78 13.47
CA ILE A 35 0.81 23.58 13.34
C ILE A 35 1.49 24.90 13.66
N ARG A 36 2.38 24.91 14.65
CA ARG A 36 3.19 26.10 15.01
C ARG A 36 4.29 26.34 13.99
N ARG A 37 4.56 27.62 13.74
CA ARG A 37 5.69 28.08 12.95
C ARG A 37 6.72 28.72 13.87
N TYR A 38 8.00 28.46 13.58
CA TYR A 38 9.10 28.97 14.36
C TYR A 38 10.10 29.69 13.48
N ARG A 39 10.76 30.71 14.06
CA ARG A 39 11.92 31.39 13.47
C ARG A 39 13.11 31.28 14.42
N CYS A 40 14.26 30.92 13.88
CA CYS A 40 15.51 30.88 14.60
C CYS A 40 16.03 32.32 14.87
N SER A 41 16.41 32.62 16.10
CA SER A 41 16.99 33.92 16.47
C SER A 41 18.43 34.09 15.94
N GLY A 42 19.16 32.98 15.73
CA GLY A 42 20.54 33.03 15.25
C GLY A 42 20.67 33.09 13.74
N CYS A 43 20.05 32.19 12.98
CA CYS A 43 20.21 32.06 11.52
C CYS A 43 18.99 32.47 10.70
N GLY A 44 17.91 32.95 11.33
CA GLY A 44 16.68 33.38 10.64
C GLY A 44 15.85 32.25 9.99
N HIS A 45 16.31 30.99 10.07
CA HIS A 45 15.61 29.86 9.48
C HIS A 45 14.18 29.72 10.00
N VAL A 46 13.22 29.58 9.11
CA VAL A 46 11.80 29.39 9.43
C VAL A 46 11.41 27.95 9.16
N TRP A 47 10.75 27.32 10.14
CA TRP A 47 10.27 25.95 10.01
C TRP A 47 8.92 25.75 10.68
N ARG A 48 8.26 24.65 10.36
CA ARG A 48 6.97 24.24 10.94
C ARG A 48 7.16 23.10 11.91
N GLN A 49 6.31 23.06 12.93
CA GLN A 49 6.21 21.90 13.82
C GLN A 49 5.96 20.63 12.99
N ASP A 50 6.59 19.56 13.41
CA ASP A 50 6.38 18.25 12.78
C ASP A 50 4.94 17.79 13.00
N SER A 51 4.28 17.43 11.89
CA SER A 51 2.93 16.88 11.87
C SER A 51 2.87 15.47 11.25
N SER A 52 4.00 14.81 11.11
CA SER A 52 4.11 13.48 10.48
C SER A 52 3.27 12.41 11.19
N ARG A 53 3.04 12.56 12.50
CA ARG A 53 2.14 11.68 13.26
C ARG A 53 0.68 11.80 12.82
N ALA A 54 0.26 12.95 12.31
CA ALA A 54 -1.10 13.17 11.82
C ALA A 54 -1.24 12.78 10.34
N ALA A 55 -0.29 13.17 9.50
CA ALA A 55 -0.29 12.88 8.06
C ALA A 55 1.10 13.15 7.45
N GLU A 56 1.39 12.51 6.33
CA GLU A 56 2.57 12.79 5.51
C GLU A 56 2.57 14.24 5.00
N PRO A 57 3.75 14.80 4.65
CA PRO A 57 3.83 16.11 4.01
C PRO A 57 2.92 16.18 2.78
N ARG A 58 2.14 17.27 2.67
CA ARG A 58 1.18 17.53 1.59
C ARG A 58 0.02 16.52 1.44
N ALA A 59 -0.05 15.45 2.23
CA ALA A 59 -1.18 14.52 2.18
C ALA A 59 -2.50 15.23 2.51
N LYS A 60 -3.56 14.83 1.83
CA LYS A 60 -4.94 15.33 2.07
C LYS A 60 -5.66 14.49 3.13
N LEU A 61 -5.25 13.24 3.32
CA LEU A 61 -5.79 12.31 4.31
C LEU A 61 -4.89 12.28 5.56
N SER A 62 -5.50 12.10 6.71
CA SER A 62 -4.78 11.73 7.92
C SER A 62 -4.28 10.28 7.84
N ARG A 63 -3.29 9.89 8.65
CA ARG A 63 -2.83 8.49 8.71
C ARG A 63 -3.96 7.52 9.05
N ARG A 64 -4.88 7.89 9.93
CA ARG A 64 -6.03 7.04 10.24
C ARG A 64 -7.04 6.99 9.11
N GLY A 65 -7.31 8.14 8.44
CA GLY A 65 -8.17 8.14 7.25
C GLY A 65 -7.61 7.31 6.11
N LEU A 66 -6.28 7.35 5.92
CA LEU A 66 -5.59 6.55 4.92
C LEU A 66 -5.67 5.03 5.25
N ARG A 67 -5.42 4.67 6.51
CA ARG A 67 -5.54 3.28 6.97
C ARG A 67 -6.97 2.76 6.82
N TRP A 68 -7.96 3.55 7.25
CA TRP A 68 -9.37 3.21 7.07
C TRP A 68 -9.71 2.96 5.59
N ALA A 69 -9.23 3.82 4.70
CA ALA A 69 -9.46 3.68 3.25
C ALA A 69 -8.90 2.37 2.69
N LEU A 70 -7.68 1.99 3.10
CA LEU A 70 -7.06 0.73 2.69
C LEU A 70 -7.81 -0.48 3.26
N GLU A 71 -8.15 -0.47 4.55
CA GLU A 71 -8.92 -1.53 5.20
C GLU A 71 -10.32 -1.68 4.57
N ALA A 72 -10.96 -0.57 4.21
CA ALA A 72 -12.26 -0.58 3.56
C ALA A 72 -12.25 -1.27 2.18
N ILE A 73 -11.17 -1.12 1.39
CA ILE A 73 -11.01 -1.87 0.14
C ILE A 73 -10.68 -3.34 0.41
N VAL A 74 -9.66 -3.60 1.24
CA VAL A 74 -9.07 -4.94 1.37
C VAL A 74 -9.97 -5.88 2.17
N VAL A 75 -10.62 -5.37 3.22
CA VAL A 75 -11.39 -6.19 4.17
C VAL A 75 -12.89 -6.08 3.92
N GLN A 76 -13.39 -4.87 3.64
CA GLN A 76 -14.83 -4.62 3.49
C GLN A 76 -15.29 -4.60 2.02
N HIS A 77 -14.34 -4.73 1.07
CA HIS A 77 -14.60 -4.75 -0.38
C HIS A 77 -15.36 -3.52 -0.89
N LEU A 78 -15.16 -2.36 -0.24
CA LEU A 78 -15.75 -1.11 -0.71
C LEU A 78 -15.07 -0.64 -2.00
N THR A 79 -15.86 0.01 -2.85
CA THR A 79 -15.31 0.65 -4.05
C THR A 79 -14.59 1.96 -3.69
N VAL A 80 -13.65 2.40 -4.54
CA VAL A 80 -12.97 3.71 -4.38
C VAL A 80 -13.99 4.86 -4.33
N ALA A 81 -15.09 4.76 -5.07
CA ALA A 81 -16.17 5.77 -5.05
C ALA A 81 -16.82 5.88 -3.66
N ARG A 82 -17.10 4.76 -2.99
CA ARG A 82 -17.65 4.74 -1.63
C ARG A 82 -16.65 5.27 -0.60
N ILE A 83 -15.38 4.99 -0.78
CA ILE A 83 -14.32 5.53 0.08
C ILE A 83 -14.21 7.04 -0.10
N ALA A 84 -14.23 7.53 -1.33
CA ALA A 84 -14.20 8.97 -1.63
C ALA A 84 -15.38 9.70 -0.99
N GLU A 85 -16.59 9.12 -1.07
CA GLU A 85 -17.79 9.62 -0.43
C GLU A 85 -17.65 9.64 1.11
N GLY A 86 -17.22 8.54 1.73
CA GLY A 86 -17.04 8.44 3.18
C GLY A 86 -15.99 9.40 3.75
N LEU A 87 -14.97 9.76 2.96
CA LEU A 87 -13.91 10.71 3.34
C LEU A 87 -14.19 12.16 2.91
N ASP A 88 -15.25 12.40 2.14
CA ASP A 88 -15.55 13.70 1.49
C ASP A 88 -14.36 14.24 0.70
N VAL A 89 -13.80 13.40 -0.18
CA VAL A 89 -12.71 13.76 -1.08
C VAL A 89 -13.04 13.38 -2.53
N SER A 90 -12.28 13.93 -3.49
CA SER A 90 -12.44 13.49 -4.88
C SER A 90 -12.04 12.03 -5.06
N TRP A 91 -12.65 11.36 -6.05
CA TRP A 91 -12.31 9.99 -6.43
C TRP A 91 -10.79 9.81 -6.66
N ASN A 92 -10.17 10.73 -7.41
CA ASN A 92 -8.72 10.70 -7.65
C ASN A 92 -7.91 10.77 -6.34
N THR A 93 -8.33 11.62 -5.39
CA THR A 93 -7.64 11.71 -4.09
C THR A 93 -7.71 10.42 -3.31
N ALA A 94 -8.88 9.76 -3.28
CA ALA A 94 -9.05 8.47 -2.63
C ALA A 94 -8.25 7.38 -3.34
N ASN A 95 -8.35 7.31 -4.67
CA ASN A 95 -7.64 6.32 -5.49
C ASN A 95 -6.12 6.42 -5.33
N ASP A 96 -5.54 7.61 -5.52
CA ASP A 96 -4.09 7.81 -5.42
C ASP A 96 -3.58 7.48 -4.01
N ALA A 97 -4.34 7.87 -2.97
CA ALA A 97 -3.97 7.60 -1.59
C ALA A 97 -3.99 6.10 -1.29
N VAL A 98 -5.03 5.39 -1.71
CA VAL A 98 -5.14 3.93 -1.49
C VAL A 98 -4.08 3.17 -2.27
N LEU A 99 -3.83 3.53 -3.53
CA LEU A 99 -2.78 2.89 -4.34
C LEU A 99 -1.40 3.08 -3.70
N ALA A 100 -1.05 4.30 -3.31
CA ALA A 100 0.24 4.59 -2.66
C ALA A 100 0.41 3.82 -1.33
N GLU A 101 -0.64 3.78 -0.51
CA GLU A 101 -0.59 3.06 0.78
C GLU A 101 -0.58 1.55 0.58
N GLY A 102 -1.39 1.02 -0.34
CA GLY A 102 -1.38 -0.40 -0.70
C GLY A 102 -0.01 -0.83 -1.19
N GLN A 103 0.60 -0.05 -2.07
CA GLN A 103 1.97 -0.32 -2.53
C GLN A 103 2.97 -0.31 -1.37
N ARG A 104 2.88 0.68 -0.46
CA ARG A 104 3.79 0.80 0.69
C ARG A 104 3.63 -0.35 1.69
N VAL A 105 2.40 -0.74 2.02
CA VAL A 105 2.10 -1.69 3.12
C VAL A 105 2.07 -3.13 2.63
N LEU A 106 1.54 -3.36 1.44
CA LEU A 106 1.30 -4.70 0.91
C LEU A 106 2.40 -5.14 -0.06
N ILE A 107 2.72 -4.29 -1.05
CA ILE A 107 3.62 -4.67 -2.14
C ILE A 107 5.10 -4.46 -1.78
N ASN A 108 5.46 -3.31 -1.22
CA ASN A 108 6.86 -2.99 -0.87
C ASN A 108 7.30 -3.57 0.49
N ASN A 109 6.43 -4.35 1.15
CA ASN A 109 6.80 -5.01 2.39
C ASN A 109 7.64 -6.27 2.08
N PRO A 110 8.95 -6.31 2.38
CA PRO A 110 9.78 -7.48 2.10
C PRO A 110 9.32 -8.71 2.89
N GLN A 111 8.75 -8.52 4.07
CA GLN A 111 8.24 -9.60 4.92
C GLN A 111 7.03 -10.33 4.33
N ARG A 112 6.44 -9.82 3.24
CA ARG A 112 5.33 -10.52 2.56
C ARG A 112 5.70 -11.91 2.05
N PHE A 113 6.98 -12.15 1.84
CA PHE A 113 7.52 -13.42 1.38
C PHE A 113 7.98 -14.36 2.52
N ASP A 114 7.98 -13.87 3.77
CA ASP A 114 8.48 -14.65 4.91
C ASP A 114 7.54 -15.83 5.23
N GLY A 115 8.15 -16.99 5.43
CA GLY A 115 7.44 -18.21 5.84
C GLY A 115 6.54 -18.82 4.77
N VAL A 116 6.67 -18.42 3.50
CA VAL A 116 5.91 -19.01 2.39
C VAL A 116 6.49 -20.36 2.03
N THR A 117 5.67 -21.41 2.13
CA THR A 117 6.03 -22.80 1.75
C THR A 117 5.10 -23.37 0.68
N THR A 118 3.98 -22.72 0.43
CA THR A 118 3.00 -23.14 -0.56
C THR A 118 2.50 -21.95 -1.34
N ILE A 119 2.67 -21.98 -2.65
CA ILE A 119 2.17 -20.93 -3.54
C ILE A 119 1.10 -21.45 -4.47
N GLY A 120 0.14 -20.59 -4.79
CA GLY A 120 -0.82 -20.78 -5.88
C GLY A 120 -0.48 -19.84 -7.04
N VAL A 121 -0.60 -20.34 -8.25
CA VAL A 121 -0.36 -19.57 -9.48
C VAL A 121 -1.54 -19.77 -10.40
N ASP A 122 -2.13 -18.66 -10.83
CA ASP A 122 -3.27 -18.66 -11.75
C ASP A 122 -3.20 -17.47 -12.70
N GLU A 123 -3.93 -17.54 -13.80
CA GLU A 123 -4.06 -16.43 -14.76
C GLU A 123 -5.41 -15.74 -14.60
N HIS A 124 -5.39 -14.41 -14.67
CA HIS A 124 -6.60 -13.62 -14.62
C HIS A 124 -6.67 -12.63 -15.77
N VAL A 125 -7.87 -12.48 -16.37
CA VAL A 125 -8.11 -11.46 -17.39
C VAL A 125 -8.19 -10.09 -16.72
N TRP A 126 -7.14 -9.29 -16.87
CA TRP A 126 -7.05 -7.98 -16.22
C TRP A 126 -7.83 -6.88 -16.96
N ARG A 127 -7.79 -6.93 -18.30
CA ARG A 127 -8.46 -5.92 -19.13
C ARG A 127 -8.87 -6.47 -20.50
N HIS A 128 -9.95 -5.92 -21.01
CA HIS A 128 -10.45 -6.22 -22.35
C HIS A 128 -9.90 -5.18 -23.35
N THR A 129 -8.64 -5.28 -23.73
CA THR A 129 -8.02 -4.39 -24.71
C THR A 129 -7.73 -5.12 -26.00
N ARG A 130 -7.67 -4.39 -27.13
CA ARG A 130 -7.27 -4.94 -28.42
C ARG A 130 -5.74 -5.05 -28.57
N ARG A 131 -4.97 -4.35 -27.74
CA ARG A 131 -3.49 -4.32 -27.79
C ARG A 131 -2.92 -4.50 -26.39
N GLY A 132 -1.76 -5.14 -26.29
CA GLY A 132 -1.06 -5.44 -25.03
C GLY A 132 -1.58 -6.70 -24.34
N ASP A 133 -0.95 -7.07 -23.25
CA ASP A 133 -1.35 -8.24 -22.47
C ASP A 133 -2.70 -8.02 -21.80
N LYS A 134 -3.59 -8.98 -22.01
CA LYS A 134 -4.93 -9.01 -21.40
C LYS A 134 -4.91 -9.72 -20.06
N TYR A 135 -3.87 -10.45 -19.79
CA TYR A 135 -3.74 -11.35 -18.64
C TYR A 135 -2.72 -10.83 -17.67
N VAL A 136 -2.92 -11.18 -16.42
CA VAL A 136 -1.92 -11.12 -15.36
C VAL A 136 -1.77 -12.51 -14.76
N THR A 137 -0.55 -12.86 -14.39
CA THR A 137 -0.27 -14.02 -13.55
C THR A 137 -0.42 -13.57 -12.10
N VAL A 138 -1.30 -14.21 -11.37
CA VAL A 138 -1.57 -13.95 -9.95
C VAL A 138 -0.83 -14.98 -9.13
N ILE A 139 -0.03 -14.55 -8.19
CA ILE A 139 0.72 -15.42 -7.27
C ILE A 139 0.20 -15.19 -5.85
N ILE A 140 -0.24 -16.25 -5.20
CA ILE A 140 -0.80 -16.22 -3.85
C ILE A 140 -0.05 -17.16 -2.92
N ASP A 141 0.02 -16.78 -1.65
CA ASP A 141 0.49 -17.63 -0.57
C ASP A 141 -0.68 -18.49 -0.07
N LEU A 142 -0.53 -19.79 -0.18
CA LEU A 142 -1.47 -20.82 0.29
C LEU A 142 -0.97 -21.54 1.54
N THR A 143 0.13 -21.10 2.14
CA THR A 143 0.70 -21.72 3.35
C THR A 143 -0.29 -21.71 4.51
N GLY A 144 -0.97 -20.58 4.73
CA GLY A 144 -1.98 -20.44 5.78
C GLY A 144 -3.13 -21.44 5.64
N PRO A 145 -3.82 -21.50 4.49
CA PRO A 145 -4.88 -22.48 4.25
C PRO A 145 -4.40 -23.94 4.36
N ARG A 146 -3.24 -24.25 3.79
CA ARG A 146 -2.68 -25.61 3.84
C ARG A 146 -2.36 -26.08 5.26
N THR A 147 -1.88 -25.17 6.10
CA THR A 147 -1.50 -25.48 7.49
C THR A 147 -2.61 -25.23 8.52
N GLY A 148 -3.75 -24.67 8.10
CA GLY A 148 -4.83 -24.25 8.99
C GLY A 148 -4.51 -23.03 9.87
N LYS A 149 -3.46 -22.24 9.52
CA LYS A 149 -2.95 -21.14 10.33
C LYS A 149 -3.35 -19.74 9.83
N GLY A 150 -4.23 -19.65 8.84
CA GLY A 150 -4.68 -18.34 8.34
C GLY A 150 -5.23 -18.35 6.92
N PRO A 151 -5.69 -17.21 6.42
CA PRO A 151 -6.20 -17.08 5.05
C PRO A 151 -5.08 -17.09 4.00
N ALA A 152 -5.47 -17.28 2.75
CA ALA A 152 -4.59 -17.01 1.62
C ALA A 152 -4.21 -15.53 1.55
N ARG A 153 -3.02 -15.23 1.04
CA ARG A 153 -2.52 -13.86 0.87
C ARG A 153 -2.04 -13.64 -0.56
N LEU A 154 -2.31 -12.48 -1.12
CA LEU A 154 -1.71 -12.09 -2.40
C LEU A 154 -0.22 -11.83 -2.21
N LEU A 155 0.62 -12.51 -2.98
CA LEU A 155 2.06 -12.24 -3.05
C LEU A 155 2.37 -11.23 -4.15
N ASP A 156 1.85 -11.47 -5.37
CA ASP A 156 2.13 -10.60 -6.49
C ASP A 156 1.11 -10.73 -7.63
N MET A 157 1.11 -9.74 -8.52
CA MET A 157 0.40 -9.78 -9.80
C MET A 157 1.35 -9.24 -10.87
N VAL A 158 1.72 -10.08 -11.83
CA VAL A 158 2.65 -9.73 -12.91
C VAL A 158 1.96 -9.78 -14.27
N GLU A 159 2.26 -8.82 -15.14
CA GLU A 159 1.63 -8.71 -16.45
C GLU A 159 2.05 -9.89 -17.34
N GLY A 160 1.06 -10.49 -18.04
CA GLY A 160 1.25 -11.64 -18.91
C GLY A 160 0.86 -12.97 -18.27
N ARG A 161 0.81 -14.02 -19.08
CA ARG A 161 0.46 -15.40 -18.69
C ARG A 161 1.44 -16.46 -19.17
N SER A 162 2.59 -16.05 -19.66
CA SER A 162 3.55 -16.99 -20.23
C SER A 162 4.41 -17.68 -19.17
N LYS A 163 4.92 -18.86 -19.53
CA LYS A 163 5.97 -19.53 -18.75
C LYS A 163 7.12 -18.60 -18.38
N SER A 164 7.55 -17.74 -19.32
CA SER A 164 8.67 -16.82 -19.10
C SER A 164 8.36 -15.78 -18.01
N VAL A 165 7.12 -15.31 -17.88
CA VAL A 165 6.68 -14.37 -16.87
C VAL A 165 6.83 -14.98 -15.47
N PHE A 166 6.29 -16.18 -15.27
CA PHE A 166 6.39 -16.85 -13.98
C PHE A 166 7.84 -17.25 -13.66
N LYS A 167 8.60 -17.74 -14.65
CA LYS A 167 10.03 -18.01 -14.49
C LYS A 167 10.83 -16.78 -14.12
N ALA A 168 10.58 -15.63 -14.74
CA ALA A 168 11.23 -14.37 -14.41
C ALA A 168 10.90 -13.94 -12.97
N TRP A 169 9.63 -14.04 -12.59
CA TRP A 169 9.20 -13.76 -11.22
C TRP A 169 9.89 -14.65 -10.19
N LEU A 170 10.02 -15.95 -10.44
CA LEU A 170 10.77 -16.88 -9.57
C LEU A 170 12.26 -16.52 -9.50
N ALA A 171 12.86 -16.11 -10.62
CA ALA A 171 14.28 -15.75 -10.68
C ALA A 171 14.63 -14.50 -9.86
N GLU A 172 13.65 -13.62 -9.59
CA GLU A 172 13.82 -12.47 -8.70
C GLU A 172 13.84 -12.84 -7.21
N ARG A 173 13.46 -14.06 -6.88
CA ARG A 173 13.50 -14.57 -5.49
C ARG A 173 14.87 -15.20 -5.23
N ASP A 174 15.37 -15.03 -4.00
CA ASP A 174 16.62 -15.70 -3.63
C ASP A 174 16.47 -17.23 -3.62
N GLN A 175 17.61 -17.94 -3.68
CA GLN A 175 17.60 -19.41 -3.74
C GLN A 175 16.98 -20.01 -2.48
N ALA A 176 17.29 -19.47 -1.30
CA ALA A 176 16.77 -19.98 -0.04
C ALA A 176 15.25 -19.91 0.04
N TRP A 177 14.65 -18.83 -0.49
CA TRP A 177 13.19 -18.71 -0.58
C TRP A 177 12.60 -19.75 -1.54
N ARG A 178 13.21 -19.94 -2.71
CA ARG A 178 12.75 -20.94 -3.68
C ARG A 178 12.81 -22.36 -3.12
N ASP A 179 13.89 -22.68 -2.40
CA ASP A 179 14.09 -23.98 -1.78
C ASP A 179 13.10 -24.24 -0.61
N ALA A 180 12.58 -23.17 0.01
CA ALA A 180 11.57 -23.27 1.06
C ALA A 180 10.16 -23.53 0.51
N VAL A 181 9.90 -23.29 -0.79
CA VAL A 181 8.61 -23.59 -1.41
C VAL A 181 8.47 -25.08 -1.67
N GLU A 182 7.64 -25.74 -0.90
CA GLU A 182 7.38 -27.18 -0.97
C GLU A 182 6.34 -27.56 -2.03
N VAL A 183 5.35 -26.68 -2.24
CA VAL A 183 4.20 -26.95 -3.12
C VAL A 183 3.87 -25.73 -3.96
N VAL A 184 3.69 -25.97 -5.27
CA VAL A 184 3.15 -25.00 -6.22
C VAL A 184 1.82 -25.56 -6.75
N ALA A 185 0.71 -24.95 -6.34
CA ALA A 185 -0.62 -25.23 -6.85
C ALA A 185 -0.89 -24.42 -8.10
N MET A 186 -1.27 -25.06 -9.18
CA MET A 186 -1.60 -24.40 -10.46
C MET A 186 -2.70 -25.19 -11.15
N ASP A 187 -3.40 -24.51 -12.06
CA ASP A 187 -4.29 -25.21 -12.98
C ASP A 187 -3.49 -26.07 -13.99
N GLY A 188 -4.19 -26.81 -14.86
CA GLY A 188 -3.57 -27.69 -15.85
C GLY A 188 -2.74 -27.01 -16.95
N PHE A 189 -2.44 -25.70 -16.83
CA PHE A 189 -1.65 -24.97 -17.83
C PHE A 189 -0.19 -25.44 -17.83
N THR A 190 0.21 -26.12 -18.89
CA THR A 190 1.54 -26.75 -19.03
C THR A 190 2.69 -25.76 -18.95
N GLY A 191 2.47 -24.47 -19.25
CA GLY A 191 3.47 -23.42 -19.16
C GLY A 191 4.00 -23.19 -17.74
N PHE A 192 3.14 -23.19 -16.75
CA PHE A 192 3.56 -23.02 -15.35
C PHE A 192 4.30 -24.24 -14.82
N LYS A 193 3.81 -25.45 -15.13
CA LYS A 193 4.42 -26.71 -14.71
C LYS A 193 5.88 -26.87 -15.13
N THR A 194 6.27 -26.29 -16.24
CA THR A 194 7.65 -26.38 -16.75
C THR A 194 8.52 -25.18 -16.36
N ALA A 195 8.01 -24.22 -15.58
CA ALA A 195 8.73 -23.06 -15.07
C ALA A 195 9.34 -23.29 -13.67
N THR A 196 8.75 -24.22 -12.93
CA THR A 196 9.25 -24.74 -11.64
C THR A 196 10.25 -25.85 -11.89
#